data_0410b9705116840a07003db9d2ec4244
#
_entry.id   0410b9705116840a07003db9d2ec4244
#
_cell.length_a   1.000
_cell.length_b   1.000
_cell.length_c   1.000
_cell.angle_alpha   90.00
_cell.angle_beta   90.00
_cell.angle_gamma   90.00
#
_symmetry.space_group_name_H-M   'P 1'
#
loop_
_entity.id
_entity.type
_entity.pdbx_description
1 polymer ?
#
loop_
_entity_poly.entity_id
_entity_poly.type
_entity_poly.pdbx_seq_one_letter_code
_entity_poly.pdbx_strand_id
1 'polypeptide(L)'
;MLNIAAAAQPADSTKVISNINEGLAALKTQPLNMLLDRIMQYLVQFCIQLTIAILVFYLGKFIIKKIHRFLSRMLLRRAVDPSLTTFLLSLVRIILYFILLVTVIGILGLETSSFLAIFASAGVAIGMALSGTLQNFAGGVLILLLKPYKVGDYIETQGYAGTVTEIQIFSTIINTFDNKSIILPNGGLSTGSINNWSREEYRRVEWSVSISYGDSFQVAREYILNMLEEEPEIVRMFIEDDKRDRENAARAADGLPPLPEVIDKELIDEDGDGIPDYLQKPPSWWRRILHVRGLNKVAKVVDRANKTVHLEKVNREPTVVLDKMADSSVDIKVRAWTTSAKYWEVYYRINERLYTELPACGISFPFPQLDVHLHDKKS
;
A
#
# COMPACT_ATOMS: atom_id res chain seq x y z
N MET A 1 25.38 -23.59 11.19
CA MET A 1 25.99 -24.83 10.63
C MET A 1 25.04 -25.96 10.91
N LEU A 2 24.06 -26.21 10.08
CA LEU A 2 23.17 -27.36 10.16
C LEU A 2 23.72 -28.45 9.26
N ASN A 3 23.94 -29.59 9.87
CA ASN A 3 24.55 -30.81 9.35
C ASN A 3 23.57 -31.45 8.34
N ILE A 4 23.69 -31.13 7.04
CA ILE A 4 22.98 -31.84 5.95
C ILE A 4 23.88 -32.98 5.50
N ALA A 5 23.95 -34.01 6.32
CA ALA A 5 24.47 -35.33 5.97
C ALA A 5 23.46 -36.37 6.45
N ALA A 6 22.23 -36.33 5.94
CA ALA A 6 21.35 -37.50 5.98
C ALA A 6 21.71 -38.34 4.76
N ALA A 7 22.63 -39.25 4.99
CA ALA A 7 23.11 -40.26 4.07
C ALA A 7 21.92 -40.96 3.37
N ALA A 8 21.95 -40.96 2.02
CA ALA A 8 21.31 -41.99 1.24
C ALA A 8 21.92 -43.34 1.71
N GLN A 9 21.20 -44.10 2.53
CA GLN A 9 21.60 -45.45 2.87
C GLN A 9 21.69 -46.22 1.55
N PRO A 10 22.83 -46.85 1.26
CA PRO A 10 22.93 -47.73 0.11
C PRO A 10 21.82 -48.79 0.26
N ALA A 11 20.99 -48.92 -0.75
CA ALA A 11 20.00 -49.98 -0.80
C ALA A 11 20.67 -51.27 -0.48
N ASP A 12 20.23 -51.90 0.63
CA ASP A 12 20.84 -53.11 1.15
C ASP A 12 20.79 -54.19 0.07
N SER A 13 21.87 -54.33 -0.69
CA SER A 13 21.99 -55.28 -1.81
C SER A 13 21.68 -56.70 -1.39
N THR A 14 21.85 -57.01 -0.12
CA THR A 14 21.48 -58.30 0.47
C THR A 14 19.96 -58.48 0.55
N LYS A 15 19.20 -57.44 0.88
CA LYS A 15 17.74 -57.48 0.88
C LYS A 15 17.17 -57.56 -0.54
N VAL A 16 17.79 -56.89 -1.50
CA VAL A 16 17.37 -56.97 -2.91
C VAL A 16 17.64 -58.40 -3.44
N ILE A 17 18.80 -59.00 -3.14
CA ILE A 17 19.14 -60.35 -3.55
C ILE A 17 18.28 -61.41 -2.85
N SER A 18 17.96 -61.22 -1.53
CA SER A 18 17.04 -62.14 -0.84
C SER A 18 15.63 -62.08 -1.42
N ASN A 19 15.10 -60.89 -1.71
CA ASN A 19 13.80 -60.73 -2.32
C ASN A 19 13.72 -61.30 -3.74
N ILE A 20 14.82 -61.20 -4.53
CA ILE A 20 14.91 -61.85 -5.85
C ILE A 20 14.97 -63.36 -5.71
N ASN A 21 15.70 -63.89 -4.77
CA ASN A 21 15.80 -65.32 -4.54
C ASN A 21 14.52 -65.93 -3.98
N GLU A 22 13.80 -65.24 -3.08
CA GLU A 22 12.46 -65.62 -2.62
C GLU A 22 11.42 -65.57 -3.77
N GLY A 23 11.50 -64.54 -4.60
CA GLY A 23 10.68 -64.42 -5.78
C GLY A 23 10.92 -65.59 -6.79
N LEU A 24 12.18 -65.93 -7.04
CA LEU A 24 12.57 -67.06 -7.89
C LEU A 24 12.17 -68.44 -7.30
N ALA A 25 12.27 -68.61 -5.98
CA ALA A 25 11.79 -69.82 -5.31
C ALA A 25 10.28 -69.95 -5.34
N ALA A 26 9.55 -68.86 -5.17
CA ALA A 26 8.09 -68.79 -5.30
C ALA A 26 7.63 -69.07 -6.75
N LEU A 27 8.39 -68.67 -7.76
CA LEU A 27 8.12 -68.96 -9.17
C LEU A 27 8.30 -70.47 -9.50
N LYS A 28 9.25 -71.13 -8.85
CA LYS A 28 9.50 -72.59 -9.05
C LYS A 28 8.45 -73.51 -8.41
N THR A 29 7.72 -73.01 -7.42
CA THR A 29 6.69 -73.81 -6.69
C THR A 29 5.26 -73.59 -7.14
N GLN A 30 4.99 -72.57 -7.98
CA GLN A 30 3.65 -72.31 -8.50
C GLN A 30 3.35 -73.13 -9.76
N PRO A 31 2.13 -73.66 -9.88
CA PRO A 31 1.71 -74.30 -11.12
C PRO A 31 1.75 -73.33 -12.29
N LEU A 32 2.26 -73.78 -13.43
CA LEU A 32 2.49 -72.99 -14.66
C LEU A 32 1.29 -72.16 -15.06
N ASN A 33 0.08 -72.67 -14.84
CA ASN A 33 -1.16 -71.91 -15.12
C ASN A 33 -1.33 -70.62 -14.29
N MET A 34 -0.98 -70.65 -13.01
CA MET A 34 -1.04 -69.42 -12.16
C MET A 34 -0.01 -68.36 -12.57
N LEU A 35 1.14 -68.78 -13.08
CA LEU A 35 2.17 -67.86 -13.59
C LEU A 35 1.70 -67.21 -14.90
N LEU A 36 1.10 -68.01 -15.78
CA LEU A 36 0.54 -67.48 -17.03
C LEU A 36 -0.61 -66.53 -16.77
N ASP A 37 -1.50 -66.82 -15.81
CA ASP A 37 -2.61 -65.92 -15.45
C ASP A 37 -2.09 -64.59 -14.85
N ARG A 38 -1.07 -64.60 -14.01
CA ARG A 38 -0.42 -63.36 -13.52
C ARG A 38 0.20 -62.56 -14.64
N ILE A 39 0.98 -63.19 -15.50
CA ILE A 39 1.60 -62.52 -16.65
C ILE A 39 0.52 -61.89 -17.54
N MET A 40 -0.53 -62.60 -17.81
CA MET A 40 -1.65 -62.10 -18.60
C MET A 40 -2.34 -60.91 -17.92
N GLN A 41 -2.57 -60.98 -16.61
CA GLN A 41 -3.11 -59.84 -15.83
C GLN A 41 -2.20 -58.62 -15.90
N TYR A 42 -0.89 -58.76 -15.71
CA TYR A 42 0.06 -57.66 -15.82
C TYR A 42 0.11 -57.10 -17.25
N LEU A 43 0.07 -57.92 -18.26
CA LEU A 43 0.01 -57.48 -19.67
C LEU A 43 -1.26 -56.70 -19.98
N VAL A 44 -2.40 -57.20 -19.55
CA VAL A 44 -3.70 -56.51 -19.74
C VAL A 44 -3.69 -55.18 -19.01
N GLN A 45 -3.24 -55.15 -17.75
CA GLN A 45 -3.13 -53.92 -16.97
C GLN A 45 -2.18 -52.88 -17.63
N PHE A 46 -1.01 -53.35 -18.10
CA PHE A 46 -0.07 -52.50 -18.81
C PHE A 46 -0.63 -51.96 -20.12
N CYS A 47 -1.35 -52.79 -20.91
CA CYS A 47 -2.01 -52.35 -22.13
C CYS A 47 -3.09 -51.29 -21.85
N ILE A 48 -3.85 -51.44 -20.76
CA ILE A 48 -4.85 -50.45 -20.33
C ILE A 48 -4.14 -49.14 -19.93
N GLN A 49 -3.11 -49.23 -19.10
CA GLN A 49 -2.34 -48.03 -18.67
C GLN A 49 -1.70 -47.34 -19.87
N LEU A 50 -1.11 -48.05 -20.80
CA LEU A 50 -0.52 -47.51 -22.02
C LEU A 50 -1.57 -46.83 -22.90
N THR A 51 -2.75 -47.43 -23.05
CA THR A 51 -3.85 -46.84 -23.82
C THR A 51 -4.32 -45.53 -23.20
N ILE A 52 -4.50 -45.51 -21.86
CA ILE A 52 -4.87 -44.29 -21.12
C ILE A 52 -3.75 -43.23 -21.21
N ALA A 53 -2.49 -43.61 -21.08
CA ALA A 53 -1.35 -42.72 -21.21
C ALA A 53 -1.28 -42.04 -22.59
N ILE A 54 -1.49 -42.82 -23.66
CA ILE A 54 -1.55 -42.32 -25.04
C ILE A 54 -2.71 -41.32 -25.19
N LEU A 55 -3.90 -41.69 -24.70
CA LEU A 55 -5.08 -40.84 -24.78
C LEU A 55 -4.85 -39.51 -24.04
N VAL A 56 -4.34 -39.57 -22.80
CA VAL A 56 -4.03 -38.41 -22.00
C VAL A 56 -2.94 -37.54 -22.65
N PHE A 57 -1.93 -38.18 -23.28
CA PHE A 57 -0.89 -37.44 -23.99
C PHE A 57 -1.44 -36.65 -25.19
N TYR A 58 -2.26 -37.25 -26.03
CA TYR A 58 -2.85 -36.54 -27.18
C TYR A 58 -3.86 -35.48 -26.75
N LEU A 59 -4.69 -35.79 -25.74
CA LEU A 59 -5.62 -34.81 -25.15
C LEU A 59 -4.88 -33.63 -24.53
N GLY A 60 -3.85 -33.92 -23.75
CA GLY A 60 -3.00 -32.89 -23.13
C GLY A 60 -2.30 -32.00 -24.18
N LYS A 61 -1.71 -32.61 -25.22
CA LYS A 61 -1.12 -31.87 -26.34
C LYS A 61 -2.14 -30.99 -27.06
N PHE A 62 -3.37 -31.46 -27.23
CA PHE A 62 -4.46 -30.65 -27.79
C PHE A 62 -4.82 -29.48 -26.91
N ILE A 63 -4.94 -29.68 -25.60
CA ILE A 63 -5.22 -28.62 -24.59
C ILE A 63 -4.09 -27.58 -24.58
N ILE A 64 -2.83 -28.04 -24.53
CA ILE A 64 -1.64 -27.14 -24.56
C ILE A 64 -1.66 -26.28 -25.83
N LYS A 65 -1.94 -26.86 -27.00
CA LYS A 65 -2.05 -26.13 -28.25
C LYS A 65 -3.19 -25.08 -28.21
N LYS A 66 -4.31 -25.39 -27.56
CA LYS A 66 -5.45 -24.50 -27.41
C LYS A 66 -5.12 -23.35 -26.48
N ILE A 67 -4.48 -23.62 -25.32
CA ILE A 67 -4.02 -22.63 -24.37
C ILE A 67 -2.99 -21.70 -25.03
N HIS A 68 -1.98 -22.26 -25.69
CA HIS A 68 -0.96 -21.47 -26.39
C HIS A 68 -1.57 -20.53 -27.44
N ARG A 69 -2.51 -20.99 -28.26
CA ARG A 69 -3.20 -20.16 -29.25
C ARG A 69 -4.07 -19.09 -28.60
N PHE A 70 -4.71 -19.39 -27.49
CA PHE A 70 -5.51 -18.41 -26.74
C PHE A 70 -4.62 -17.30 -26.16
N LEU A 71 -3.55 -17.67 -25.45
CA LEU A 71 -2.58 -16.72 -24.88
C LEU A 71 -1.94 -15.86 -25.98
N SER A 72 -1.49 -16.47 -27.08
CA SER A 72 -0.89 -15.74 -28.18
C SER A 72 -1.84 -14.67 -28.75
N ARG A 73 -3.10 -15.01 -28.96
CA ARG A 73 -4.11 -14.05 -29.45
C ARG A 73 -4.38 -12.92 -28.44
N MET A 74 -4.40 -13.25 -27.14
CA MET A 74 -4.64 -12.28 -26.07
C MET A 74 -3.48 -11.28 -25.97
N LEU A 75 -2.24 -11.77 -26.00
CA LEU A 75 -1.03 -10.93 -25.92
C LEU A 75 -0.88 -10.04 -27.15
N LEU A 76 -1.13 -10.57 -28.35
CA LEU A 76 -1.11 -9.79 -29.60
C LEU A 76 -2.17 -8.68 -29.61
N ARG A 77 -3.38 -8.93 -29.07
CA ARG A 77 -4.43 -7.90 -28.97
C ARG A 77 -4.09 -6.77 -28.01
N ARG A 78 -3.24 -7.04 -27.03
CA ARG A 78 -2.78 -6.07 -26.02
C ARG A 78 -1.53 -5.30 -26.44
N ALA A 79 -1.04 -5.49 -27.68
CA ALA A 79 0.17 -4.87 -28.20
C ALA A 79 1.40 -5.07 -27.30
N VAL A 80 1.48 -6.22 -26.63
CA VAL A 80 2.64 -6.60 -25.80
C VAL A 80 3.85 -6.78 -26.70
N ASP A 81 5.04 -6.36 -26.20
CA ASP A 81 6.30 -6.50 -26.92
C ASP A 81 6.50 -7.92 -27.49
N PRO A 82 6.91 -8.07 -28.75
CA PRO A 82 7.06 -9.38 -29.39
C PRO A 82 8.06 -10.31 -28.67
N SER A 83 9.14 -9.76 -28.11
CA SER A 83 10.15 -10.53 -27.39
C SER A 83 9.58 -11.07 -26.08
N LEU A 84 8.86 -10.23 -25.32
CA LEU A 84 8.19 -10.62 -24.08
C LEU A 84 7.09 -11.66 -24.36
N THR A 85 6.32 -11.48 -25.43
CA THR A 85 5.28 -12.42 -25.86
C THR A 85 5.90 -13.80 -26.14
N THR A 86 7.00 -13.85 -26.90
CA THR A 86 7.67 -15.11 -27.25
C THR A 86 8.24 -15.78 -26.01
N PHE A 87 8.85 -15.02 -25.10
CA PHE A 87 9.37 -15.53 -23.83
C PHE A 87 8.26 -16.15 -22.97
N LEU A 88 7.17 -15.42 -22.73
CA LEU A 88 6.03 -15.89 -21.90
C LEU A 88 5.38 -17.15 -22.49
N LEU A 89 5.16 -17.17 -23.81
CA LEU A 89 4.58 -18.32 -24.49
C LEU A 89 5.48 -19.56 -24.40
N SER A 90 6.81 -19.36 -24.50
CA SER A 90 7.78 -20.45 -24.37
C SER A 90 7.82 -20.98 -22.94
N LEU A 91 7.83 -20.11 -21.93
CA LEU A 91 7.81 -20.49 -20.51
C LEU A 91 6.56 -21.31 -20.17
N VAL A 92 5.38 -20.80 -20.54
CA VAL A 92 4.10 -21.52 -20.31
C VAL A 92 4.10 -22.88 -21.04
N ARG A 93 4.61 -22.95 -22.27
CA ARG A 93 4.71 -24.18 -23.03
C ARG A 93 5.58 -25.21 -22.30
N ILE A 94 6.77 -24.81 -21.84
CA ILE A 94 7.71 -25.70 -21.12
C ILE A 94 7.04 -26.27 -19.86
N ILE A 95 6.42 -25.42 -19.05
CA ILE A 95 5.73 -25.82 -17.82
C ILE A 95 4.60 -26.82 -18.11
N LEU A 96 3.75 -26.54 -19.11
CA LEU A 96 2.62 -27.39 -19.44
C LEU A 96 3.06 -28.76 -20.02
N TYR A 97 4.12 -28.79 -20.85
CA TYR A 97 4.68 -30.05 -21.34
C TYR A 97 5.33 -30.86 -20.23
N PHE A 98 5.99 -30.21 -19.27
CA PHE A 98 6.55 -30.88 -18.09
C PHE A 98 5.44 -31.55 -17.26
N ILE A 99 4.35 -30.83 -16.97
CA ILE A 99 3.21 -31.36 -16.24
C ILE A 99 2.61 -32.56 -17.01
N LEU A 100 2.42 -32.46 -18.31
CA LEU A 100 1.92 -33.53 -19.15
C LEU A 100 2.83 -34.74 -19.11
N LEU A 101 4.14 -34.56 -19.20
CA LEU A 101 5.14 -35.63 -19.15
C LEU A 101 5.08 -36.40 -17.81
N VAL A 102 5.09 -35.68 -16.69
CA VAL A 102 5.02 -36.26 -15.34
C VAL A 102 3.70 -37.02 -15.15
N THR A 103 2.58 -36.47 -15.65
CA THR A 103 1.27 -37.14 -15.61
C THR A 103 1.27 -38.44 -16.39
N VAL A 104 1.83 -38.46 -17.60
CA VAL A 104 1.92 -39.65 -18.45
C VAL A 104 2.80 -40.73 -17.81
N ILE A 105 3.96 -40.32 -17.24
CA ILE A 105 4.88 -41.24 -16.54
C ILE A 105 4.19 -41.86 -15.32
N GLY A 106 3.40 -41.10 -14.56
CA GLY A 106 2.63 -41.57 -13.41
C GLY A 106 1.53 -42.59 -13.81
N ILE A 107 0.85 -42.39 -14.95
CA ILE A 107 -0.14 -43.35 -15.47
C ILE A 107 0.50 -44.70 -15.86
N LEU A 108 1.75 -44.65 -16.33
CA LEU A 108 2.50 -45.88 -16.66
C LEU A 108 2.99 -46.62 -15.41
N GLY A 109 2.68 -46.12 -14.19
CA GLY A 109 3.05 -46.78 -12.93
C GLY A 109 4.47 -46.50 -12.49
N LEU A 110 5.18 -45.56 -13.13
CA LEU A 110 6.53 -45.16 -12.71
C LEU A 110 6.45 -44.15 -11.57
N GLU A 111 7.34 -44.24 -10.60
CA GLU A 111 7.39 -43.35 -9.47
C GLU A 111 7.81 -41.94 -9.92
N THR A 112 6.93 -40.95 -9.69
CA THR A 112 7.14 -39.57 -10.11
C THR A 112 7.58 -38.65 -8.97
N SER A 113 7.64 -39.13 -7.72
CA SER A 113 7.96 -38.36 -6.54
C SER A 113 9.34 -37.67 -6.62
N SER A 114 10.34 -38.33 -7.15
CA SER A 114 11.67 -37.73 -7.35
C SER A 114 11.65 -36.58 -8.35
N PHE A 115 10.91 -36.68 -9.44
CA PHE A 115 10.77 -35.61 -10.42
C PHE A 115 10.02 -34.42 -9.84
N LEU A 116 8.96 -34.69 -9.05
CA LEU A 116 8.21 -33.64 -8.36
C LEU A 116 9.07 -32.94 -7.32
N ALA A 117 9.92 -33.65 -6.56
CA ALA A 117 10.84 -33.08 -5.59
C ALA A 117 11.87 -32.14 -6.25
N ILE A 118 12.47 -32.54 -7.37
CA ILE A 118 13.41 -31.71 -8.14
C ILE A 118 12.70 -30.46 -8.65
N PHE A 119 11.50 -30.63 -9.22
CA PHE A 119 10.74 -29.50 -9.78
C PHE A 119 10.28 -28.53 -8.67
N ALA A 120 9.85 -29.06 -7.53
CA ALA A 120 9.51 -28.25 -6.35
C ALA A 120 10.71 -27.44 -5.86
N SER A 121 11.90 -28.07 -5.76
CA SER A 121 13.13 -27.39 -5.37
C SER A 121 13.53 -26.28 -6.35
N ALA A 122 13.42 -26.54 -7.65
CA ALA A 122 13.64 -25.53 -8.69
C ALA A 122 12.61 -24.39 -8.60
N GLY A 123 11.33 -24.72 -8.31
CA GLY A 123 10.28 -23.73 -8.10
C GLY A 123 10.53 -22.83 -6.92
N VAL A 124 11.01 -23.38 -5.80
CA VAL A 124 11.43 -22.59 -4.62
C VAL A 124 12.59 -21.64 -4.97
N ALA A 125 13.63 -22.15 -5.66
CA ALA A 125 14.76 -21.34 -6.08
C ALA A 125 14.35 -20.17 -7.00
N ILE A 126 13.49 -20.44 -7.98
CA ILE A 126 12.94 -19.39 -8.87
C ILE A 126 12.06 -18.41 -8.07
N GLY A 127 11.21 -18.91 -7.17
CA GLY A 127 10.36 -18.07 -6.31
C GLY A 127 11.19 -17.12 -5.44
N MET A 128 12.28 -17.60 -4.85
CA MET A 128 13.21 -16.76 -4.08
C MET A 128 13.91 -15.72 -4.97
N ALA A 129 14.34 -16.09 -6.16
CA ALA A 129 14.97 -15.17 -7.10
C ALA A 129 14.02 -14.05 -7.57
N LEU A 130 12.71 -14.35 -7.70
CA LEU A 130 11.69 -13.40 -8.14
C LEU A 130 10.98 -12.69 -6.98
N SER A 131 11.31 -12.98 -5.71
CA SER A 131 10.60 -12.49 -4.53
C SER A 131 10.50 -10.96 -4.48
N GLY A 132 11.57 -10.24 -4.80
CA GLY A 132 11.57 -8.77 -4.85
C GLY A 132 10.63 -8.19 -5.92
N THR A 133 10.58 -8.81 -7.10
CA THR A 133 9.65 -8.41 -8.16
C THR A 133 8.20 -8.68 -7.76
N LEU A 134 7.94 -9.83 -7.15
CA LEU A 134 6.61 -10.19 -6.65
C LEU A 134 6.16 -9.26 -5.51
N GLN A 135 7.09 -8.86 -4.64
CA GLN A 135 6.82 -7.87 -3.59
C GLN A 135 6.43 -6.51 -4.19
N ASN A 136 7.13 -6.06 -5.23
CA ASN A 136 6.79 -4.82 -5.91
C ASN A 136 5.43 -4.90 -6.61
N PHE A 137 5.12 -6.01 -7.25
CA PHE A 137 3.80 -6.26 -7.83
C PHE A 137 2.69 -6.21 -6.78
N ALA A 138 2.84 -6.97 -5.70
CA ALA A 138 1.87 -6.97 -4.60
C ALA A 138 1.71 -5.58 -3.97
N GLY A 139 2.83 -4.85 -3.77
CA GLY A 139 2.84 -3.46 -3.32
C GLY A 139 2.05 -2.54 -4.24
N GLY A 140 2.25 -2.65 -5.56
CA GLY A 140 1.50 -1.88 -6.55
C GLY A 140 -0.01 -2.15 -6.50
N VAL A 141 -0.41 -3.41 -6.38
CA VAL A 141 -1.83 -3.79 -6.23
C VAL A 141 -2.42 -3.19 -4.94
N LEU A 142 -1.70 -3.27 -3.82
CA LEU A 142 -2.15 -2.69 -2.54
C LEU A 142 -2.29 -1.16 -2.64
N ILE A 143 -1.33 -0.47 -3.25
CA ILE A 143 -1.39 0.99 -3.45
C ILE A 143 -2.62 1.38 -4.28
N LEU A 144 -2.89 0.67 -5.38
CA LEU A 144 -4.05 0.94 -6.24
C LEU A 144 -5.39 0.63 -5.55
N LEU A 145 -5.42 -0.37 -4.66
CA LEU A 145 -6.62 -0.79 -3.94
C LEU A 145 -6.92 0.13 -2.75
N LEU A 146 -5.92 0.34 -1.87
CA LEU A 146 -6.07 1.11 -0.63
C LEU A 146 -5.91 2.62 -0.83
N LYS A 147 -5.25 3.02 -1.92
CA LYS A 147 -5.01 4.42 -2.30
C LYS A 147 -4.45 5.28 -1.15
N PRO A 148 -3.33 4.90 -0.54
CA PRO A 148 -2.68 5.75 0.48
C PRO A 148 -2.26 7.10 -0.11
N TYR A 149 -2.04 7.17 -1.41
CA TYR A 149 -1.83 8.35 -2.23
C TYR A 149 -2.40 8.14 -3.63
N LYS A 150 -2.54 9.21 -4.40
CA LYS A 150 -3.07 9.23 -5.77
C LYS A 150 -2.09 9.96 -6.69
N VAL A 151 -2.28 9.81 -8.00
CA VAL A 151 -1.61 10.65 -8.99
C VAL A 151 -2.03 12.11 -8.75
N GLY A 152 -1.05 13.00 -8.68
CA GLY A 152 -1.21 14.41 -8.33
C GLY A 152 -0.90 14.73 -6.86
N ASP A 153 -0.86 13.76 -5.95
CA ASP A 153 -0.49 14.01 -4.55
C ASP A 153 1.01 14.31 -4.43
N TYR A 154 1.35 15.25 -3.57
CA TYR A 154 2.73 15.50 -3.15
C TYR A 154 3.05 14.62 -1.93
N ILE A 155 4.02 13.73 -2.11
CA ILE A 155 4.43 12.76 -1.08
C ILE A 155 5.91 12.87 -0.77
N GLU A 156 6.25 12.50 0.46
CA GLU A 156 7.62 12.33 0.91
C GLU A 156 7.79 10.93 1.46
N THR A 157 8.77 10.20 0.95
CA THR A 157 9.03 8.80 1.30
C THR A 157 10.45 8.40 0.90
N GLN A 158 11.08 7.50 1.66
CA GLN A 158 12.42 6.98 1.37
C GLN A 158 13.50 8.06 1.15
N GLY A 159 13.35 9.26 1.75
CA GLY A 159 14.26 10.38 1.57
C GLY A 159 14.04 11.20 0.30
N TYR A 160 13.01 10.91 -0.47
CA TYR A 160 12.61 11.68 -1.64
C TYR A 160 11.26 12.35 -1.42
N ALA A 161 11.09 13.54 -2.02
CA ALA A 161 9.84 14.29 -1.97
C ALA A 161 9.48 14.78 -3.39
N GLY A 162 8.20 14.63 -3.76
CA GLY A 162 7.74 15.03 -5.09
C GLY A 162 6.27 14.72 -5.34
N THR A 163 5.76 15.22 -6.45
CA THR A 163 4.40 14.96 -6.91
C THR A 163 4.32 13.63 -7.65
N VAL A 164 3.37 12.78 -7.28
CA VAL A 164 3.12 11.50 -7.95
C VAL A 164 2.62 11.77 -9.37
N THR A 165 3.40 11.36 -10.37
CA THR A 165 3.03 11.50 -11.78
C THR A 165 2.39 10.24 -12.34
N GLU A 166 2.86 9.06 -11.89
CA GLU A 166 2.35 7.78 -12.39
C GLU A 166 2.49 6.68 -11.33
N ILE A 167 1.50 5.79 -11.26
CA ILE A 167 1.54 4.57 -10.46
C ILE A 167 1.53 3.39 -11.43
N GLN A 168 2.68 2.74 -11.59
CA GLN A 168 2.87 1.57 -12.44
C GLN A 168 2.71 0.27 -11.62
N ILE A 169 2.76 -0.88 -12.30
CA ILE A 169 2.59 -2.19 -11.66
C ILE A 169 3.66 -2.48 -10.61
N PHE A 170 4.93 -2.12 -10.88
CA PHE A 170 6.07 -2.44 -10.02
C PHE A 170 6.67 -1.22 -9.32
N SER A 171 6.37 -0.03 -9.80
CA SER A 171 6.97 1.23 -9.34
C SER A 171 5.97 2.39 -9.36
N THR A 172 6.22 3.38 -8.53
CA THR A 172 5.57 4.69 -8.58
C THR A 172 6.59 5.73 -9.01
N ILE A 173 6.20 6.64 -9.88
CA ILE A 173 7.04 7.72 -10.38
C ILE A 173 6.60 9.02 -9.71
N ILE A 174 7.55 9.71 -9.10
CA ILE A 174 7.34 11.05 -8.55
C ILE A 174 8.23 12.06 -9.28
N ASN A 175 7.74 13.28 -9.40
CA ASN A 175 8.50 14.41 -9.94
C ASN A 175 8.81 15.42 -8.83
N THR A 176 10.08 15.74 -8.66
CA THR A 176 10.55 16.70 -7.66
C THR A 176 10.31 18.14 -8.11
N PHE A 177 10.45 19.12 -7.23
CA PHE A 177 10.32 20.54 -7.56
C PHE A 177 11.35 21.04 -8.58
N ASP A 178 12.53 20.44 -8.60
CA ASP A 178 13.59 20.72 -9.58
C ASP A 178 13.46 19.85 -10.87
N ASN A 179 12.24 19.30 -11.09
CA ASN A 179 11.83 18.56 -12.29
C ASN A 179 12.64 17.27 -12.55
N LYS A 180 13.07 16.60 -11.48
CA LYS A 180 13.67 15.27 -11.57
C LYS A 180 12.62 14.18 -11.42
N SER A 181 12.68 13.18 -12.27
CA SER A 181 11.83 11.99 -12.16
C SER A 181 12.50 10.94 -11.28
N ILE A 182 11.84 10.55 -10.19
CA ILE A 182 12.31 9.52 -9.26
C ILE A 182 11.40 8.30 -9.40
N ILE A 183 11.98 7.14 -9.64
CA ILE A 183 11.27 5.87 -9.76
C ILE A 183 11.43 5.09 -8.46
N LEU A 184 10.33 4.90 -7.75
CA LEU A 184 10.29 4.25 -6.44
C LEU A 184 9.66 2.86 -6.55
N PRO A 185 10.32 1.79 -6.10
CA PRO A 185 9.74 0.45 -6.09
C PRO A 185 8.52 0.36 -5.15
N ASN A 186 7.40 -0.17 -5.65
CA ASN A 186 6.13 -0.22 -4.91
C ASN A 186 6.20 -1.07 -3.62
N GLY A 187 7.05 -2.09 -3.58
CA GLY A 187 7.23 -2.93 -2.39
C GLY A 187 7.68 -2.13 -1.19
N GLY A 188 8.65 -1.23 -1.38
CA GLY A 188 9.12 -0.33 -0.34
C GLY A 188 8.09 0.73 0.06
N LEU A 189 7.28 1.19 -0.89
CA LEU A 189 6.21 2.16 -0.62
C LEU A 189 5.04 1.54 0.15
N SER A 190 4.65 0.30 -0.17
CA SER A 190 3.52 -0.37 0.48
C SER A 190 3.80 -0.79 1.93
N THR A 191 5.06 -0.95 2.31
CA THR A 191 5.49 -1.38 3.65
C THR A 191 6.15 -0.28 4.47
N GLY A 192 6.55 0.81 3.83
CA GLY A 192 7.22 1.94 4.46
C GLY A 192 6.28 3.06 4.91
N SER A 193 6.84 4.05 5.61
CA SER A 193 6.12 5.26 5.97
C SER A 193 6.06 6.21 4.78
N ILE A 194 4.89 6.76 4.54
CA ILE A 194 4.65 7.77 3.50
C ILE A 194 4.06 9.00 4.17
N ASN A 195 4.68 10.15 3.96
CA ASN A 195 4.15 11.44 4.35
C ASN A 195 3.40 12.02 3.15
N ASN A 196 2.07 11.99 3.17
CA ASN A 196 1.23 12.53 2.10
C ASN A 196 0.73 13.93 2.49
N TRP A 197 1.32 14.95 1.89
CA TRP A 197 1.03 16.35 2.17
C TRP A 197 -0.26 16.85 1.50
N SER A 198 -0.77 16.13 0.50
CA SER A 198 -1.96 16.50 -0.27
C SER A 198 -3.22 15.78 0.18
N ARG A 199 -3.11 14.73 1.01
CA ARG A 199 -4.26 13.92 1.43
C ARG A 199 -5.24 14.69 2.29
N GLU A 200 -4.70 15.45 3.25
CA GLU A 200 -5.51 16.26 4.14
C GLU A 200 -5.71 17.65 3.52
N GLU A 201 -6.95 18.11 3.55
CA GLU A 201 -7.35 19.40 2.96
C GLU A 201 -6.75 20.59 3.71
N TYR A 202 -6.54 20.45 5.02
CA TYR A 202 -6.01 21.51 5.87
C TYR A 202 -4.69 21.09 6.51
N ARG A 203 -3.79 22.07 6.63
CA ARG A 203 -2.47 21.90 7.26
C ARG A 203 -2.18 23.03 8.23
N ARG A 204 -1.43 22.71 9.29
CA ARG A 204 -0.90 23.70 10.22
C ARG A 204 0.38 24.29 9.64
N VAL A 205 0.40 25.61 9.55
CA VAL A 205 1.60 26.39 9.23
C VAL A 205 2.24 26.83 10.54
N GLU A 206 3.56 26.79 10.60
CA GLU A 206 4.34 27.25 11.74
C GLU A 206 5.39 28.26 11.30
N TRP A 207 5.46 29.38 12.02
CA TRP A 207 6.51 30.39 11.87
C TRP A 207 7.28 30.52 13.17
N SER A 208 8.57 30.78 13.08
CA SER A 208 9.41 31.14 14.19
C SER A 208 9.87 32.57 14.02
N VAL A 209 9.58 33.43 15.01
CA VAL A 209 9.98 34.83 15.02
C VAL A 209 10.83 35.05 16.25
N SER A 210 12.01 35.62 16.08
CA SER A 210 12.90 35.98 17.18
C SER A 210 12.80 37.48 17.41
N ILE A 211 12.56 37.90 18.68
CA ILE A 211 12.51 39.30 19.11
C ILE A 211 13.63 39.57 20.12
N SER A 212 14.00 40.82 20.29
CA SER A 212 15.04 41.22 21.23
C SER A 212 14.56 41.11 22.69
N TYR A 213 15.46 40.85 23.62
CA TYR A 213 15.13 40.74 25.07
C TYR A 213 14.48 41.96 25.68
N GLY A 214 14.69 43.17 25.12
CA GLY A 214 14.06 44.40 25.58
C GLY A 214 12.62 44.61 25.14
N ASP A 215 12.14 43.81 24.20
CA ASP A 215 10.83 43.97 23.57
C ASP A 215 9.72 43.25 24.35
N SER A 216 8.50 43.76 24.24
CA SER A 216 7.34 43.16 24.90
C SER A 216 6.77 41.99 24.07
N PHE A 217 6.85 40.77 24.62
CA PHE A 217 6.20 39.62 24.06
C PHE A 217 4.69 39.85 23.88
N GLN A 218 4.04 40.54 24.82
CA GLN A 218 2.58 40.73 24.74
C GLN A 218 2.19 41.62 23.55
N VAL A 219 2.96 42.67 23.29
CA VAL A 219 2.73 43.53 22.12
C VAL A 219 2.95 42.77 20.83
N ALA A 220 4.04 42.00 20.74
CA ALA A 220 4.28 41.15 19.57
C ALA A 220 3.17 40.12 19.36
N ARG A 221 2.72 39.44 20.42
CA ARG A 221 1.65 38.46 20.41
C ARG A 221 0.33 39.05 19.91
N GLU A 222 -0.10 40.15 20.47
CA GLU A 222 -1.36 40.82 20.12
C GLU A 222 -1.33 41.26 18.65
N TYR A 223 -0.23 41.85 18.22
CA TYR A 223 -0.08 42.28 16.84
C TYR A 223 -0.14 41.11 15.87
N ILE A 224 0.60 40.04 16.16
CA ILE A 224 0.61 38.83 15.29
C ILE A 224 -0.77 38.18 15.25
N LEU A 225 -1.50 38.09 16.36
CA LEU A 225 -2.85 37.56 16.37
C LEU A 225 -3.80 38.39 15.50
N ASN A 226 -3.77 39.73 15.62
CA ASN A 226 -4.58 40.62 14.78
C ASN A 226 -4.24 40.46 13.29
N MET A 227 -2.94 40.37 12.95
CA MET A 227 -2.47 40.10 11.58
C MET A 227 -3.05 38.78 11.01
N LEU A 228 -3.10 37.72 11.83
CA LEU A 228 -3.64 36.43 11.42
C LEU A 228 -5.17 36.46 11.29
N GLU A 229 -5.87 37.28 12.08
CA GLU A 229 -7.32 37.48 11.98
C GLU A 229 -7.71 38.24 10.71
N GLU A 230 -6.88 39.14 10.20
CA GLU A 230 -7.09 39.83 8.93
C GLU A 230 -6.91 38.92 7.73
N GLU A 231 -6.23 37.79 7.89
CA GLU A 231 -5.87 36.90 6.80
C GLU A 231 -7.05 35.95 6.46
N PRO A 232 -7.67 36.09 5.28
CA PRO A 232 -8.91 35.36 4.95
C PRO A 232 -8.70 33.85 4.75
N GLU A 233 -7.44 33.44 4.54
CA GLU A 233 -7.11 32.04 4.28
C GLU A 233 -6.70 31.25 5.53
N ILE A 234 -6.70 31.90 6.69
CA ILE A 234 -6.45 31.28 7.98
C ILE A 234 -7.75 30.85 8.64
N VAL A 235 -7.79 29.60 9.07
CA VAL A 235 -8.90 29.03 9.83
C VAL A 235 -8.99 29.75 11.19
N ARG A 236 -10.14 30.34 11.49
CA ARG A 236 -10.35 31.11 12.72
C ARG A 236 -10.48 30.24 13.96
N MET A 237 -11.34 29.21 13.91
CA MET A 237 -11.57 28.33 15.05
C MET A 237 -11.74 26.86 14.64
N PHE A 238 -12.69 26.57 13.78
CA PHE A 238 -13.02 25.20 13.38
C PHE A 238 -12.90 25.03 11.89
N ILE A 239 -12.29 23.91 11.45
CA ILE A 239 -12.13 23.58 10.04
C ILE A 239 -13.51 23.37 9.38
N GLU A 240 -14.46 22.82 10.11
CA GLU A 240 -15.82 22.54 9.64
C GLU A 240 -16.55 23.83 9.26
N ASP A 241 -16.38 24.88 10.05
CA ASP A 241 -16.98 26.17 9.81
C ASP A 241 -16.31 26.86 8.62
N ASP A 242 -14.98 26.84 8.54
CA ASP A 242 -14.23 27.38 7.39
C ASP A 242 -14.63 26.68 6.07
N LYS A 243 -14.78 25.35 6.09
CA LYS A 243 -15.28 24.60 4.91
C LYS A 243 -16.64 25.07 4.46
N ARG A 244 -17.55 25.23 5.41
CA ARG A 244 -18.91 25.68 5.10
C ARG A 244 -18.90 27.10 4.54
N ASP A 245 -18.11 28.00 5.12
CA ASP A 245 -18.03 29.38 4.66
C ASP A 245 -17.43 29.48 3.26
N ARG A 246 -16.38 28.71 2.96
CA ARG A 246 -15.81 28.62 1.60
C ARG A 246 -16.80 28.03 0.59
N GLU A 247 -17.53 26.99 0.97
CA GLU A 247 -18.55 26.40 0.09
C GLU A 247 -19.71 27.38 -0.15
N ASN A 248 -20.15 28.11 0.88
CA ASN A 248 -21.17 29.14 0.74
C ASN A 248 -20.69 30.29 -0.16
N ALA A 249 -19.44 30.72 -0.04
CA ALA A 249 -18.83 31.72 -0.91
C ALA A 249 -18.77 31.25 -2.36
N ALA A 250 -18.38 30.00 -2.61
CA ALA A 250 -18.38 29.41 -3.95
C ALA A 250 -19.81 29.33 -4.53
N ARG A 251 -20.80 28.88 -3.74
CA ARG A 251 -22.20 28.82 -4.15
C ARG A 251 -22.80 30.22 -4.47
N ALA A 252 -22.41 31.20 -3.66
CA ALA A 252 -22.85 32.59 -3.93
C ALA A 252 -22.25 33.13 -5.24
N ALA A 253 -21.00 32.77 -5.59
CA ALA A 253 -20.40 33.11 -6.87
C ALA A 253 -21.14 32.47 -8.07
N ASP A 254 -21.69 31.26 -7.87
CA ASP A 254 -22.49 30.54 -8.86
C ASP A 254 -23.98 30.91 -8.83
N GLY A 255 -24.40 31.90 -8.00
CA GLY A 255 -25.78 32.31 -7.84
C GLY A 255 -26.71 31.29 -7.16
N LEU A 256 -26.13 30.34 -6.43
CA LEU A 256 -26.86 29.32 -5.69
C LEU A 256 -27.11 29.77 -4.22
N PRO A 257 -28.23 29.33 -3.61
CA PRO A 257 -28.49 29.66 -2.20
C PRO A 257 -27.42 29.03 -1.28
N PRO A 258 -27.15 29.66 -0.12
CA PRO A 258 -26.23 29.09 0.86
C PRO A 258 -26.68 27.68 1.31
N LEU A 259 -25.74 26.91 1.82
CA LEU A 259 -26.05 25.62 2.43
C LEU A 259 -27.06 25.82 3.59
N PRO A 260 -28.01 24.93 3.75
CA PRO A 260 -28.91 24.99 4.90
C PRO A 260 -28.09 24.99 6.19
N GLU A 261 -28.53 25.80 7.16
CA GLU A 261 -27.93 25.78 8.47
C GLU A 261 -27.88 24.36 8.99
N VAL A 262 -26.72 23.90 9.43
CA VAL A 262 -26.59 22.60 10.05
C VAL A 262 -27.29 22.72 11.41
N ILE A 263 -28.59 22.54 11.41
CA ILE A 263 -29.32 22.16 12.62
C ILE A 263 -28.63 20.86 13.03
N ASP A 264 -28.06 20.80 14.24
CA ASP A 264 -27.41 19.62 14.78
C ASP A 264 -28.33 18.43 14.47
N LYS A 265 -27.91 17.59 13.51
CA LYS A 265 -28.68 16.41 13.07
C LYS A 265 -28.79 15.36 14.17
N GLU A 266 -28.19 15.61 15.35
CA GLU A 266 -28.36 14.83 16.55
C GLU A 266 -29.80 14.83 17.08
N LEU A 267 -30.67 15.68 16.57
CA LEU A 267 -32.03 15.90 17.09
C LEU A 267 -33.17 15.46 16.15
N ILE A 268 -32.89 14.99 14.95
CA ILE A 268 -33.95 14.49 14.07
C ILE A 268 -33.97 12.96 14.15
N ASP A 269 -34.65 12.47 15.13
CA ASP A 269 -35.11 11.09 15.33
C ASP A 269 -36.64 11.14 15.19
N GLU A 270 -37.15 11.09 13.95
CA GLU A 270 -38.60 11.20 13.70
C GLU A 270 -39.35 9.96 14.16
N ASP A 271 -38.69 8.81 14.27
CA ASP A 271 -39.31 7.53 14.69
C ASP A 271 -39.06 7.17 16.15
N GLY A 272 -38.27 7.96 16.89
CA GLY A 272 -38.05 7.80 18.34
C GLY A 272 -37.22 6.56 18.71
N ASP A 273 -36.48 5.97 17.78
CA ASP A 273 -35.68 4.77 18.02
C ASP A 273 -34.27 5.05 18.58
N GLY A 274 -33.96 6.33 18.82
CA GLY A 274 -32.66 6.83 19.30
C GLY A 274 -31.56 6.80 18.24
N ILE A 275 -31.91 6.65 16.96
CA ILE A 275 -30.98 6.63 15.83
C ILE A 275 -31.38 7.74 14.85
N PRO A 276 -30.56 8.78 14.66
CA PRO A 276 -30.85 9.82 13.68
C PRO A 276 -31.18 9.26 12.29
N ASP A 277 -32.24 9.75 11.66
CA ASP A 277 -32.78 9.25 10.38
C ASP A 277 -31.78 9.18 9.24
N TYR A 278 -30.78 10.04 9.22
CA TYR A 278 -29.75 10.03 8.18
C TYR A 278 -28.80 8.82 8.26
N LEU A 279 -28.76 8.12 9.41
CA LEU A 279 -27.97 6.90 9.62
C LEU A 279 -28.74 5.62 9.29
N GLN A 280 -30.06 5.71 9.07
CA GLN A 280 -30.93 4.53 8.94
C GLN A 280 -31.00 3.92 7.53
N LYS A 281 -30.66 4.63 6.48
CA LYS A 281 -30.83 4.14 5.09
C LYS A 281 -29.53 3.99 4.33
N PRO A 282 -28.91 2.78 4.34
CA PRO A 282 -27.91 2.48 3.31
C PRO A 282 -28.59 2.44 1.92
N PRO A 283 -27.92 2.91 0.84
CA PRO A 283 -28.46 2.88 -0.51
C PRO A 283 -28.97 1.49 -0.88
N SER A 284 -30.09 1.41 -1.60
CA SER A 284 -30.85 0.16 -1.88
C SER A 284 -30.05 -0.96 -2.57
N TRP A 285 -28.93 -0.64 -3.22
CA TRP A 285 -28.04 -1.59 -3.87
C TRP A 285 -27.16 -2.37 -2.88
N TRP A 286 -26.81 -1.79 -1.71
CA TRP A 286 -26.07 -2.46 -0.64
C TRP A 286 -26.87 -3.57 0.02
N ARG A 287 -28.21 -3.47 0.06
CA ARG A 287 -29.08 -4.53 0.60
C ARG A 287 -29.02 -5.84 -0.17
N ARG A 288 -28.67 -5.81 -1.47
CA ARG A 288 -28.51 -7.02 -2.30
C ARG A 288 -27.18 -7.73 -2.07
N ILE A 289 -26.14 -7.03 -1.65
CA ILE A 289 -24.80 -7.59 -1.39
C ILE A 289 -24.70 -8.14 0.05
N LEU A 290 -25.43 -7.57 1.00
CA LEU A 290 -25.35 -7.93 2.42
C LEU A 290 -26.29 -9.08 2.85
N HIS A 291 -26.93 -9.78 1.93
CA HIS A 291 -27.76 -10.96 2.26
C HIS A 291 -26.94 -12.21 2.66
N VAL A 292 -25.64 -12.10 2.78
CA VAL A 292 -24.78 -13.15 3.38
C VAL A 292 -24.90 -13.07 4.91
N ARG A 293 -25.52 -14.07 5.50
CA ARG A 293 -25.91 -14.20 6.92
C ARG A 293 -24.85 -13.92 8.01
N GLY A 294 -23.62 -13.59 7.67
CA GLY A 294 -22.52 -13.28 8.61
C GLY A 294 -22.11 -11.81 8.71
N LEU A 295 -22.35 -11.00 7.68
CA LEU A 295 -21.83 -9.62 7.59
C LEU A 295 -22.69 -8.60 8.36
N ASN A 296 -23.97 -8.90 8.62
CA ASN A 296 -24.85 -8.01 9.39
C ASN A 296 -24.41 -7.82 10.86
N LYS A 297 -23.67 -8.78 11.44
CA LYS A 297 -23.12 -8.61 12.80
C LYS A 297 -21.89 -7.69 12.81
N VAL A 298 -21.06 -7.77 11.76
CA VAL A 298 -19.86 -6.94 11.62
C VAL A 298 -20.24 -5.50 11.27
N ALA A 299 -21.20 -5.31 10.37
CA ALA A 299 -21.72 -3.97 10.04
C ALA A 299 -22.32 -3.27 11.27
N LYS A 300 -23.12 -3.98 12.11
CA LYS A 300 -23.65 -3.42 13.36
C LYS A 300 -22.56 -3.09 14.40
N VAL A 301 -21.45 -3.81 14.42
CA VAL A 301 -20.33 -3.51 15.33
C VAL A 301 -19.53 -2.31 14.83
N VAL A 302 -19.31 -2.19 13.52
CA VAL A 302 -18.63 -1.04 12.90
C VAL A 302 -19.50 0.22 13.03
N ASP A 303 -20.81 0.12 12.80
CA ASP A 303 -21.73 1.25 13.03
C ASP A 303 -21.78 1.68 14.51
N ARG A 304 -21.73 0.73 15.47
CA ARG A 304 -21.62 1.07 16.89
C ARG A 304 -20.30 1.73 17.26
N ALA A 305 -19.18 1.28 16.67
CA ALA A 305 -17.87 1.89 16.89
C ALA A 305 -17.81 3.30 16.30
N ASN A 306 -18.42 3.53 15.13
CA ASN A 306 -18.51 4.86 14.51
C ASN A 306 -19.49 5.80 15.23
N LYS A 307 -20.51 5.27 15.94
CA LYS A 307 -21.47 6.07 16.72
C LYS A 307 -20.90 6.67 18.01
N THR A 308 -19.79 6.14 18.52
CA THR A 308 -19.18 6.62 19.78
C THR A 308 -18.05 7.60 19.59
N VAL A 309 -17.68 7.93 18.36
CA VAL A 309 -16.73 8.99 18.09
C VAL A 309 -17.51 10.26 17.75
N HIS A 310 -18.08 10.92 18.76
CA HIS A 310 -18.23 12.37 18.70
C HIS A 310 -16.81 12.93 18.53
N LEU A 311 -16.44 13.25 17.30
CA LEU A 311 -15.27 14.07 17.06
C LEU A 311 -15.64 15.44 17.63
N GLU A 312 -15.26 15.71 18.89
CA GLU A 312 -15.24 17.06 19.41
C GLU A 312 -14.57 17.96 18.38
N LYS A 313 -15.25 19.02 17.96
CA LYS A 313 -14.64 20.01 17.06
C LYS A 313 -13.34 20.47 17.69
N VAL A 314 -12.23 20.13 17.07
CA VAL A 314 -10.92 20.48 17.61
C VAL A 314 -10.68 21.96 17.37
N ASN A 315 -10.46 22.75 18.43
CA ASN A 315 -10.12 24.15 18.32
C ASN A 315 -8.79 24.30 17.52
N ARG A 316 -8.86 25.06 16.44
CA ARG A 316 -7.77 25.34 15.50
C ARG A 316 -7.40 26.82 15.46
N GLU A 317 -7.80 27.59 16.46
CA GLU A 317 -7.45 29.03 16.56
C GLU A 317 -5.95 29.24 16.37
N PRO A 318 -5.56 30.35 15.72
CA PRO A 318 -4.19 30.77 15.66
C PRO A 318 -3.58 30.93 17.06
N THR A 319 -2.39 30.42 17.25
CA THR A 319 -1.70 30.46 18.53
C THR A 319 -0.34 31.15 18.39
N VAL A 320 -0.05 32.04 19.33
CA VAL A 320 1.24 32.71 19.45
C VAL A 320 1.76 32.47 20.86
N VAL A 321 2.87 31.74 20.96
CA VAL A 321 3.44 31.30 22.23
C VAL A 321 4.92 31.61 22.27
N LEU A 322 5.45 31.91 23.48
CA LEU A 322 6.88 31.98 23.70
C LEU A 322 7.44 30.55 23.63
N ASP A 323 8.33 30.28 22.67
CA ASP A 323 8.91 28.97 22.43
C ASP A 323 10.11 28.73 23.36
N LYS A 324 11.08 29.66 23.32
CA LYS A 324 12.27 29.59 24.17
C LYS A 324 12.94 30.97 24.33
N MET A 325 13.75 31.09 25.37
CA MET A 325 14.72 32.15 25.55
C MET A 325 16.07 31.64 25.04
N ALA A 326 16.54 32.16 23.90
CA ALA A 326 17.81 31.80 23.28
C ALA A 326 18.93 32.75 23.75
N ASP A 327 20.19 32.51 23.33
CA ASP A 327 21.36 33.23 23.79
C ASP A 327 21.27 34.75 23.55
N SER A 328 20.60 35.17 22.47
CA SER A 328 20.49 36.59 22.09
C SER A 328 19.07 37.00 21.67
N SER A 329 18.09 36.14 21.87
CA SER A 329 16.71 36.34 21.41
C SER A 329 15.68 35.68 22.31
N VAL A 330 14.45 36.18 22.21
CA VAL A 330 13.24 35.49 22.67
C VAL A 330 12.53 34.96 21.44
N ASP A 331 12.45 33.65 21.32
CA ASP A 331 11.84 33.01 20.17
C ASP A 331 10.35 32.76 20.40
N ILE A 332 9.55 33.22 19.45
CA ILE A 332 8.09 33.11 19.44
C ILE A 332 7.71 32.09 18.38
N LYS A 333 6.82 31.18 18.73
CA LYS A 333 6.22 30.25 17.80
C LYS A 333 4.80 30.66 17.46
N VAL A 334 4.55 30.85 16.17
CA VAL A 334 3.25 31.23 15.62
C VAL A 334 2.71 29.99 14.89
N ARG A 335 1.47 29.61 15.16
CA ARG A 335 0.81 28.45 14.54
C ARG A 335 -0.57 28.85 14.06
N ALA A 336 -0.87 28.54 12.81
CA ALA A 336 -2.20 28.73 12.25
C ALA A 336 -2.53 27.60 11.28
N TRP A 337 -3.81 27.43 10.95
CA TRP A 337 -4.27 26.43 10.00
C TRP A 337 -4.74 27.09 8.72
N THR A 338 -4.41 26.48 7.60
CA THR A 338 -4.85 26.89 6.26
C THR A 338 -5.09 25.69 5.37
N THR A 339 -5.69 25.88 4.20
CA THR A 339 -5.82 24.81 3.22
C THR A 339 -4.48 24.37 2.67
N SER A 340 -4.30 23.08 2.40
CA SER A 340 -3.05 22.52 1.86
C SER A 340 -2.62 23.18 0.55
N ALA A 341 -3.60 23.59 -0.28
CA ALA A 341 -3.35 24.27 -1.55
C ALA A 341 -2.73 25.67 -1.36
N LYS A 342 -3.09 26.36 -0.26
CA LYS A 342 -2.63 27.73 0.03
C LYS A 342 -1.47 27.79 1.02
N TYR A 343 -0.97 26.64 1.46
CA TYR A 343 0.06 26.53 2.50
C TYR A 343 1.28 27.43 2.24
N TRP A 344 1.90 27.31 1.07
CA TRP A 344 3.12 28.06 0.75
C TRP A 344 2.85 29.54 0.48
N GLU A 345 1.72 29.86 -0.13
CA GLU A 345 1.31 31.25 -0.36
C GLU A 345 1.12 31.99 0.97
N VAL A 346 0.37 31.41 1.90
CA VAL A 346 0.16 31.95 3.24
C VAL A 346 1.47 32.00 4.02
N TYR A 347 2.28 30.93 3.94
CA TYR A 347 3.58 30.89 4.64
C TYR A 347 4.48 32.06 4.27
N TYR A 348 4.67 32.33 2.99
CA TYR A 348 5.56 33.40 2.52
C TYR A 348 4.95 34.78 2.75
N ARG A 349 3.67 34.96 2.53
CA ARG A 349 2.98 36.23 2.77
C ARG A 349 3.04 36.65 4.23
N ILE A 350 2.80 35.73 5.14
CA ILE A 350 2.91 36.05 6.58
C ILE A 350 4.37 36.30 6.99
N ASN A 351 5.36 35.61 6.46
CA ASN A 351 6.77 35.90 6.70
C ASN A 351 7.13 37.31 6.27
N GLU A 352 6.66 37.76 5.12
CA GLU A 352 6.89 39.11 4.62
C GLU A 352 6.22 40.16 5.52
N ARG A 353 4.98 39.93 5.93
CA ARG A 353 4.25 40.80 6.86
C ARG A 353 4.93 40.85 8.20
N LEU A 354 5.35 39.74 8.78
CA LEU A 354 6.11 39.71 10.05
C LEU A 354 7.38 40.53 9.96
N TYR A 355 8.14 40.39 8.86
CA TYR A 355 9.37 41.17 8.68
C TYR A 355 9.14 42.66 8.51
N THR A 356 8.10 43.06 7.78
CA THR A 356 7.85 44.49 7.46
C THR A 356 7.06 45.22 8.54
N GLU A 357 6.12 44.56 9.20
CA GLU A 357 5.14 45.21 10.06
C GLU A 357 5.56 45.18 11.55
N LEU A 358 6.24 44.15 12.06
CA LEU A 358 6.66 44.06 13.45
C LEU A 358 7.57 45.24 13.91
N PRO A 359 8.53 45.72 13.11
CA PRO A 359 9.33 46.87 13.48
C PRO A 359 8.52 48.16 13.67
N ALA A 360 7.43 48.31 12.90
CA ALA A 360 6.55 49.47 13.04
C ALA A 360 5.81 49.50 14.39
N CYS A 361 5.66 48.34 15.06
CA CYS A 361 5.07 48.22 16.38
C CYS A 361 6.10 48.35 17.54
N GLY A 362 7.34 48.69 17.22
CA GLY A 362 8.40 48.84 18.19
C GLY A 362 9.07 47.53 18.61
N ILE A 363 8.86 46.45 17.82
CA ILE A 363 9.53 45.17 18.01
C ILE A 363 10.77 45.11 17.14
N SER A 364 11.91 44.79 17.73
CA SER A 364 13.20 44.73 17.05
C SER A 364 13.66 43.28 16.85
N PHE A 365 14.26 43.00 15.68
CA PHE A 365 14.90 41.73 15.47
C PHE A 365 16.27 41.69 16.16
N PRO A 366 16.58 40.59 16.85
CA PRO A 366 17.79 40.51 17.65
C PRO A 366 19.05 40.41 16.79
N PHE A 367 20.09 41.11 17.22
CA PHE A 367 21.45 40.86 16.76
C PHE A 367 22.20 40.02 17.80
N PRO A 368 23.27 39.31 17.44
CA PRO A 368 24.11 38.61 18.38
C PRO A 368 24.59 39.58 19.48
N GLN A 369 24.34 39.22 20.73
CA GLN A 369 24.73 40.03 21.89
C GLN A 369 25.93 39.41 22.59
N LEU A 370 26.86 40.26 23.03
CA LEU A 370 28.05 39.86 23.79
C LEU A 370 28.17 40.79 25.02
N ASP A 371 28.24 40.19 26.20
CA ASP A 371 28.62 40.93 27.41
C ASP A 371 30.12 41.10 27.43
N VAL A 372 30.60 42.37 27.32
CA VAL A 372 32.02 42.72 27.35
C VAL A 372 32.38 43.36 28.68
N HIS A 373 33.10 42.64 29.52
CA HIS A 373 33.67 43.21 30.75
C HIS A 373 35.04 43.81 30.48
N LEU A 374 35.13 45.14 30.47
CA LEU A 374 36.39 45.88 30.34
C LEU A 374 37.09 45.99 31.70
N HIS A 375 38.21 45.34 31.85
CA HIS A 375 39.07 45.51 33.03
C HIS A 375 40.18 46.52 32.72
N ASP A 376 40.07 47.71 33.31
CA ASP A 376 41.19 48.70 33.32
C ASP A 376 42.35 48.10 34.12
N LYS A 377 43.43 47.73 33.44
CA LYS A 377 44.71 47.53 34.14
C LYS A 377 45.16 48.88 34.68
N LYS A 378 44.93 49.16 35.98
CA LYS A 378 45.65 50.25 36.69
C LYS A 378 47.12 49.89 36.66
N SER A 379 47.90 50.69 35.92
CA SER A 379 49.37 50.70 35.90
C SER A 379 49.94 51.07 37.28
#